data_3ea1ce48377e1746336b38398df44f2b
#
_entry.id   3ea1ce48377e1746336b38398df44f2b
#
_cell.length_a   1.000
_cell.length_b   1.000
_cell.length_c   1.000
_cell.angle_alpha   90.00
_cell.angle_beta   90.00
_cell.angle_gamma   90.00
#
_symmetry.space_group_name_H-M   'P 1'
#
loop_
_entity.id
_entity.type
_entity.pdbx_description
1 polymer ?
#
loop_
_entity_poly.entity_id
_entity_poly.type
_entity_poly.pdbx_seq_one_letter_code
_entity_poly.pdbx_strand_id
1 'polypeptide(L)'
;MELQGICHKMHAGLKDHSVTDEQVHKANVEYKFILDRSEIDLPFQLGQELELEWTSKIYCVSCGVKTPKSYSQGHCFKCFKTKASCDMCIMKPETCHYHLGTCREDSFAQEVCFQPHIVYLANSSALKVGITRLGQMPTRWLDQGATQALPIMKVGSRRLSGQLEVMFGTQVADKTDWRKLLKGQAEPLNLIEVREQLIEEFAPKIQTIRDEFSLNLEFDETVELLDQELPREFVYPVKQYPEKIKSHNLDKTPIIRGKLQGIKGQYLILDTGVINIRKYTGYELKIRSE
;
A
#
# COMPACT_ATOMS: atom_id res chain seq x y z
N MET A 1 15.37 0.26 -24.88
CA MET A 1 14.12 1.10 -24.90
C MET A 1 14.29 2.26 -23.96
N GLU A 2 13.77 3.46 -24.30
CA GLU A 2 13.79 4.64 -23.41
C GLU A 2 12.36 5.17 -23.22
N LEU A 3 11.97 5.42 -21.97
CA LEU A 3 10.71 6.03 -21.57
C LEU A 3 11.03 7.24 -20.70
N GLN A 4 10.23 8.31 -20.81
CA GLN A 4 10.33 9.49 -19.94
C GLN A 4 8.94 9.95 -19.53
N GLY A 5 8.76 10.32 -18.26
CA GLY A 5 7.50 10.86 -17.77
C GLY A 5 7.52 11.11 -16.26
N ILE A 6 6.42 11.68 -15.76
CA ILE A 6 6.20 11.91 -14.32
C ILE A 6 5.85 10.59 -13.66
N CYS A 7 6.70 10.15 -12.75
CA CYS A 7 6.57 8.89 -12.04
C CYS A 7 5.40 8.93 -11.04
N HIS A 8 4.65 7.85 -11.00
CA HIS A 8 3.68 7.52 -9.96
C HIS A 8 4.06 6.18 -9.29
N LYS A 9 3.32 5.79 -8.25
CA LYS A 9 3.48 4.45 -7.69
C LYS A 9 3.20 3.42 -8.78
N MET A 10 3.93 2.31 -8.78
CA MET A 10 3.66 1.20 -9.72
C MET A 10 2.26 0.64 -9.48
N HIS A 11 1.59 0.24 -10.54
CA HIS A 11 0.41 -0.60 -10.44
C HIS A 11 0.83 -2.04 -10.22
N ALA A 12 0.28 -2.67 -9.19
CA ALA A 12 0.43 -4.09 -8.91
C ALA A 12 -0.92 -4.78 -9.11
N GLY A 13 -0.94 -5.82 -9.90
CA GLY A 13 -2.11 -6.64 -10.22
C GLY A 13 -1.83 -8.13 -10.06
N LEU A 14 -2.85 -8.96 -10.26
CA LEU A 14 -2.72 -10.41 -10.27
C LEU A 14 -2.77 -10.91 -11.71
N LYS A 15 -1.78 -11.72 -12.07
CA LYS A 15 -1.62 -12.21 -13.45
C LYS A 15 -2.62 -13.31 -13.79
N ASP A 16 -2.86 -14.28 -12.91
CA ASP A 16 -3.81 -15.37 -13.08
C ASP A 16 -4.25 -15.90 -11.72
N HIS A 17 -5.49 -16.32 -11.61
CA HIS A 17 -6.01 -17.02 -10.45
C HIS A 17 -5.74 -18.54 -10.61
N SER A 18 -4.56 -19.01 -10.24
CA SER A 18 -4.34 -20.44 -10.08
C SER A 18 -4.96 -20.89 -8.76
N VAL A 19 -6.13 -21.49 -8.82
CA VAL A 19 -6.72 -22.23 -7.70
C VAL A 19 -5.92 -23.51 -7.54
N THR A 20 -5.07 -23.61 -6.53
CA THR A 20 -4.24 -24.81 -6.31
C THR A 20 -4.64 -25.61 -5.08
N ASP A 21 -5.51 -25.09 -4.22
CA ASP A 21 -6.06 -25.82 -3.07
C ASP A 21 -7.39 -25.18 -2.65
N GLU A 22 -8.34 -25.97 -2.16
CA GLU A 22 -9.66 -25.48 -1.76
C GLU A 22 -9.62 -24.46 -0.61
N GLN A 23 -8.48 -24.35 0.10
CA GLN A 23 -8.33 -23.50 1.27
C GLN A 23 -7.42 -22.28 1.08
N VAL A 24 -6.58 -22.21 0.05
CA VAL A 24 -5.63 -21.09 -0.17
C VAL A 24 -5.57 -20.70 -1.65
N HIS A 25 -5.89 -19.44 -1.92
CA HIS A 25 -5.76 -18.88 -3.27
C HIS A 25 -4.36 -18.29 -3.46
N LYS A 26 -3.50 -18.96 -4.22
CA LYS A 26 -2.17 -18.49 -4.57
C LYS A 26 -2.18 -17.78 -5.93
N ALA A 27 -1.65 -16.56 -5.99
CA ALA A 27 -1.66 -15.77 -7.19
C ALA A 27 -0.30 -15.14 -7.50
N ASN A 28 0.07 -15.10 -8.78
CA ASN A 28 1.27 -14.42 -9.26
C ASN A 28 1.01 -12.92 -9.40
N VAL A 29 1.94 -12.11 -8.90
CA VAL A 29 1.85 -10.65 -8.97
C VAL A 29 2.54 -10.16 -10.25
N GLU A 30 1.86 -9.27 -10.96
CA GLU A 30 2.44 -8.52 -12.07
C GLU A 30 2.48 -7.03 -11.76
N TYR A 31 3.34 -6.31 -12.49
CA TYR A 31 3.55 -4.88 -12.27
C TYR A 31 3.51 -4.10 -13.57
N LYS A 32 3.02 -2.85 -13.49
CA LYS A 32 3.13 -1.84 -14.54
C LYS A 32 3.72 -0.56 -13.95
N PHE A 33 4.55 0.12 -14.73
CA PHE A 33 4.92 1.49 -14.42
C PHE A 33 3.76 2.43 -14.71
N ILE A 34 3.65 3.48 -13.90
CA ILE A 34 2.73 4.58 -14.18
C ILE A 34 3.57 5.82 -14.45
N LEU A 35 3.58 6.26 -15.70
CA LEU A 35 4.21 7.51 -16.15
C LEU A 35 3.13 8.41 -16.75
N ASP A 36 3.13 9.69 -16.38
CA ASP A 36 2.13 10.68 -16.82
C ASP A 36 0.67 10.19 -16.68
N ARG A 37 0.38 9.41 -15.60
CA ARG A 37 -0.91 8.76 -15.32
C ARG A 37 -1.31 7.64 -16.29
N SER A 38 -0.43 7.25 -17.19
CA SER A 38 -0.66 6.13 -18.11
C SER A 38 0.04 4.88 -17.59
N GLU A 39 -0.66 3.74 -17.65
CA GLU A 39 -0.06 2.44 -17.40
C GLU A 39 0.84 2.05 -18.55
N ILE A 40 2.07 1.68 -18.23
CA ILE A 40 3.07 1.23 -19.18
C ILE A 40 3.56 -0.13 -18.73
N ASP A 41 3.46 -1.12 -19.60
CA ASP A 41 4.04 -2.43 -19.33
C ASP A 41 5.53 -2.26 -19.03
N LEU A 42 6.05 -3.09 -18.13
CA LEU A 42 7.44 -2.99 -17.74
C LEU A 42 8.32 -3.15 -19.00
N PRO A 43 9.11 -2.12 -19.37
CA PRO A 43 9.92 -2.17 -20.58
C PRO A 43 11.15 -3.08 -20.42
N PHE A 44 11.20 -3.89 -19.37
CA PHE A 44 12.33 -4.73 -19.01
C PHE A 44 11.89 -6.03 -18.33
N GLN A 45 12.70 -7.06 -18.48
CA GLN A 45 12.50 -8.35 -17.85
C GLN A 45 13.49 -8.56 -16.69
N LEU A 46 13.21 -9.53 -15.84
CA LEU A 46 14.15 -9.93 -14.79
C LEU A 46 15.48 -10.37 -15.40
N GLY A 47 16.57 -9.80 -14.91
CA GLY A 47 17.93 -10.03 -15.37
C GLY A 47 18.46 -9.03 -16.41
N GLN A 48 17.63 -8.14 -16.94
CA GLN A 48 18.06 -7.06 -17.82
C GLN A 48 18.67 -5.89 -17.05
N GLU A 49 19.57 -5.15 -17.71
CA GLU A 49 20.11 -3.90 -17.19
C GLU A 49 19.01 -2.81 -17.22
N LEU A 50 18.91 -2.09 -16.11
CA LEU A 50 17.99 -1.00 -15.90
C LEU A 50 18.76 0.25 -15.50
N GLU A 51 18.49 1.37 -16.18
CA GLU A 51 18.90 2.70 -15.76
C GLU A 51 17.68 3.55 -15.43
N LEU A 52 17.70 4.15 -14.24
CA LEU A 52 16.74 5.17 -13.77
C LEU A 52 17.49 6.50 -13.62
N GLU A 53 17.07 7.52 -14.36
CA GLU A 53 17.63 8.87 -14.31
C GLU A 53 16.56 9.87 -13.86
N TRP A 54 16.82 10.61 -12.80
CA TRP A 54 16.00 11.76 -12.42
C TRP A 54 16.45 13.02 -13.18
N THR A 55 15.53 13.64 -13.90
CA THR A 55 15.81 14.84 -14.73
C THR A 55 15.90 16.14 -13.94
N SER A 56 15.99 16.07 -12.61
CA SER A 56 16.01 17.23 -11.70
C SER A 56 14.69 18.03 -11.69
N LYS A 57 13.59 17.45 -12.17
CA LYS A 57 12.26 18.07 -12.15
C LYS A 57 11.30 17.27 -11.31
N ILE A 58 10.46 17.97 -10.54
CA ILE A 58 9.37 17.41 -9.75
C ILE A 58 8.10 18.19 -10.08
N TYR A 59 7.00 17.48 -10.30
CA TYR A 59 5.70 18.05 -10.59
C TYR A 59 4.68 17.61 -9.56
N CYS A 60 3.82 18.51 -9.14
CA CYS A 60 2.76 18.20 -8.19
C CYS A 60 1.72 17.27 -8.82
N VAL A 61 1.50 16.11 -8.22
CA VAL A 61 0.52 15.13 -8.71
C VAL A 61 -0.93 15.61 -8.66
N SER A 62 -1.22 16.64 -7.86
CA SER A 62 -2.56 17.22 -7.72
C SER A 62 -2.80 18.40 -8.67
N CYS A 63 -1.90 19.37 -8.76
CA CYS A 63 -2.10 20.59 -9.55
C CYS A 63 -1.15 20.75 -10.74
N GLY A 64 -0.22 19.80 -10.98
CA GLY A 64 0.71 19.80 -12.11
C GLY A 64 1.84 20.82 -12.04
N VAL A 65 1.86 21.73 -11.05
CA VAL A 65 2.88 22.77 -10.98
C VAL A 65 4.26 22.18 -10.67
N LYS A 66 5.30 22.70 -11.32
CA LYS A 66 6.69 22.36 -10.99
C LYS A 66 6.99 22.80 -9.56
N THR A 67 7.61 21.95 -8.76
CA THR A 67 7.92 22.19 -7.35
C THR A 67 9.37 21.78 -7.04
N PRO A 68 10.07 22.50 -6.15
CA PRO A 68 11.45 22.16 -5.80
C PRO A 68 11.55 20.88 -4.95
N LYS A 69 10.43 20.44 -4.34
CA LYS A 69 10.39 19.32 -3.40
C LYS A 69 9.02 18.65 -3.42
N SER A 70 8.99 17.32 -3.23
CA SER A 70 7.80 16.58 -2.85
C SER A 70 7.59 16.69 -1.34
N TYR A 71 6.48 17.32 -0.90
CA TYR A 71 6.17 17.50 0.53
C TYR A 71 5.41 16.30 1.12
N SER A 72 4.62 15.62 0.30
CA SER A 72 3.96 14.37 0.63
C SER A 72 3.59 13.67 -0.68
N GLN A 73 4.17 12.50 -0.94
CA GLN A 73 3.83 11.64 -2.08
C GLN A 73 3.55 12.38 -3.41
N GLY A 74 4.44 13.31 -3.78
CA GLY A 74 4.34 14.07 -5.02
C GLY A 74 3.59 15.40 -4.93
N HIS A 75 3.11 15.85 -3.78
CA HIS A 75 2.41 17.12 -3.65
C HIS A 75 3.38 18.30 -3.47
N CYS A 76 3.04 19.48 -4.06
CA CYS A 76 3.68 20.75 -3.75
C CYS A 76 3.22 21.26 -2.37
N PHE A 77 3.90 22.28 -1.82
CA PHE A 77 3.59 22.82 -0.50
C PHE A 77 2.13 23.28 -0.36
N LYS A 78 1.61 24.00 -1.37
CA LYS A 78 0.21 24.47 -1.35
C LYS A 78 -0.76 23.29 -1.26
N CYS A 79 -0.64 22.29 -2.13
CA CYS A 79 -1.51 21.12 -2.12
C CYS A 79 -1.33 20.31 -0.83
N PHE A 80 -0.11 20.16 -0.32
CA PHE A 80 0.16 19.52 0.97
C PHE A 80 -0.61 20.18 2.13
N LYS A 81 -0.74 21.51 2.11
CA LYS A 81 -1.48 22.25 3.14
C LYS A 81 -3.00 22.20 2.99
N THR A 82 -3.51 22.09 1.75
CA THR A 82 -4.94 22.31 1.47
C THR A 82 -5.71 21.04 1.10
N LYS A 83 -5.03 20.01 0.61
CA LYS A 83 -5.70 18.78 0.15
C LYS A 83 -6.03 17.84 1.30
N ALA A 84 -7.24 17.27 1.30
CA ALA A 84 -7.66 16.26 2.26
C ALA A 84 -6.76 15.02 2.19
N SER A 85 -6.31 14.62 0.98
CA SER A 85 -5.38 13.50 0.78
C SER A 85 -4.01 13.67 1.46
N CYS A 86 -3.70 14.87 1.96
CA CYS A 86 -2.48 15.19 2.71
C CYS A 86 -2.75 15.48 4.19
N ASP A 87 -3.98 15.35 4.64
CA ASP A 87 -4.33 15.56 6.05
C ASP A 87 -3.76 14.44 6.94
N MET A 88 -3.59 14.76 8.24
CA MET A 88 -3.07 13.81 9.21
C MET A 88 -3.99 12.58 9.38
N CYS A 89 -5.30 12.77 9.26
CA CYS A 89 -6.28 11.68 9.32
C CYS A 89 -6.13 10.65 8.17
N ILE A 90 -5.38 10.96 7.12
CA ILE A 90 -5.01 9.96 6.10
C ILE A 90 -4.03 8.93 6.65
N MET A 91 -3.17 9.34 7.59
CA MET A 91 -2.22 8.44 8.25
C MET A 91 -2.76 7.87 9.56
N LYS A 92 -3.71 8.58 10.19
CA LYS A 92 -4.34 8.24 11.47
C LYS A 92 -5.85 8.39 11.36
N PRO A 93 -6.54 7.43 10.72
CA PRO A 93 -7.98 7.55 10.44
C PRO A 93 -8.86 7.73 11.67
N GLU A 94 -8.44 7.19 12.80
CA GLU A 94 -9.07 7.33 14.11
C GLU A 94 -9.17 8.80 14.56
N THR A 95 -8.30 9.67 14.04
CA THR A 95 -8.30 11.11 14.33
C THR A 95 -9.16 11.92 13.36
N CYS A 96 -10.05 11.30 12.60
CA CYS A 96 -10.92 11.99 11.66
C CYS A 96 -11.74 13.06 12.36
N HIS A 97 -11.73 14.27 11.81
CA HIS A 97 -12.37 15.46 12.37
C HIS A 97 -13.49 16.01 11.49
N TYR A 98 -14.05 15.16 10.60
CA TYR A 98 -15.14 15.54 9.70
C TYR A 98 -16.37 16.05 10.49
N HIS A 99 -16.75 15.36 11.54
CA HIS A 99 -17.87 15.70 12.42
C HIS A 99 -17.72 17.06 13.12
N LEU A 100 -16.52 17.65 13.11
CA LEU A 100 -16.26 19.01 13.62
C LEU A 100 -16.39 20.08 12.50
N GLY A 101 -16.77 19.69 11.28
CA GLY A 101 -16.86 20.61 10.14
C GLY A 101 -15.51 21.15 9.65
N THR A 102 -14.40 20.51 10.00
CA THR A 102 -13.05 20.99 9.72
C THR A 102 -12.33 20.16 8.65
N CYS A 103 -13.03 19.21 8.00
CA CYS A 103 -12.47 18.47 6.86
C CYS A 103 -12.09 19.44 5.74
N ARG A 104 -10.94 19.19 5.09
CA ARG A 104 -10.43 20.09 4.04
C ARG A 104 -11.22 20.01 2.73
N GLU A 105 -11.82 18.87 2.40
CA GLU A 105 -12.56 18.62 1.15
C GLU A 105 -13.69 17.62 1.40
N ASP A 106 -14.95 18.07 1.36
CA ASP A 106 -16.11 17.20 1.56
C ASP A 106 -16.24 16.13 0.47
N SER A 107 -15.99 16.49 -0.80
CA SER A 107 -16.00 15.53 -1.90
C SER A 107 -15.03 14.36 -1.67
N PHE A 108 -13.84 14.65 -1.14
CA PHE A 108 -12.88 13.62 -0.78
C PHE A 108 -13.40 12.72 0.34
N ALA A 109 -14.07 13.29 1.33
CA ALA A 109 -14.66 12.50 2.40
C ALA A 109 -15.71 11.52 1.86
N GLN A 110 -16.58 11.97 0.98
CA GLN A 110 -17.61 11.14 0.34
C GLN A 110 -17.01 10.03 -0.55
N GLU A 111 -16.01 10.36 -1.36
CA GLU A 111 -15.39 9.42 -2.31
C GLU A 111 -14.42 8.43 -1.66
N VAL A 112 -13.86 8.78 -0.49
CA VAL A 112 -12.77 8.01 0.13
C VAL A 112 -13.11 7.53 1.53
N CYS A 113 -13.62 8.42 2.41
CA CYS A 113 -13.73 8.10 3.84
C CYS A 113 -15.04 7.42 4.19
N PHE A 114 -16.14 7.76 3.50
CA PHE A 114 -17.48 7.18 3.69
C PHE A 114 -17.80 6.05 2.73
N GLN A 115 -16.75 5.37 2.28
CA GLN A 115 -16.85 4.14 1.49
C GLN A 115 -16.58 2.93 2.39
N PRO A 116 -17.09 1.74 2.06
CA PRO A 116 -16.76 0.53 2.79
C PRO A 116 -15.26 0.29 2.87
N HIS A 117 -14.78 -0.01 4.07
CA HIS A 117 -13.39 -0.34 4.36
C HIS A 117 -13.26 -1.77 4.85
N ILE A 118 -12.11 -2.35 4.61
CA ILE A 118 -11.73 -3.68 5.08
C ILE A 118 -10.61 -3.54 6.11
N VAL A 119 -10.82 -4.16 7.27
CA VAL A 119 -9.76 -4.47 8.22
C VAL A 119 -9.24 -5.86 7.85
N TYR A 120 -7.92 -6.01 7.74
CA TYR A 120 -7.31 -7.25 7.29
C TYR A 120 -6.04 -7.59 8.07
N LEU A 121 -5.73 -8.88 8.13
CA LEU A 121 -4.42 -9.38 8.54
C LEU A 121 -3.54 -9.53 7.31
N ALA A 122 -2.26 -9.23 7.44
CA ALA A 122 -1.29 -9.45 6.38
C ALA A 122 0.05 -9.91 6.96
N ASN A 123 0.71 -10.77 6.20
CA ASN A 123 2.09 -11.17 6.43
C ASN A 123 2.98 -10.57 5.34
N SER A 124 3.84 -9.63 5.69
CA SER A 124 4.79 -9.04 4.74
C SER A 124 6.25 -9.20 5.18
N SER A 125 6.53 -9.10 6.46
CA SER A 125 7.80 -9.41 7.13
C SER A 125 7.54 -9.97 8.53
N ALA A 126 6.34 -9.80 9.02
CA ALA A 126 5.71 -10.34 10.22
C ALA A 126 4.19 -10.11 10.07
N LEU A 127 3.42 -10.71 10.97
CA LEU A 127 1.99 -10.44 11.10
C LEU A 127 1.75 -8.95 11.37
N LYS A 128 0.78 -8.38 10.67
CA LYS A 128 0.28 -7.02 10.92
C LYS A 128 -1.21 -6.94 10.66
N VAL A 129 -1.86 -5.99 11.29
CA VAL A 129 -3.18 -5.52 10.93
C VAL A 129 -3.05 -4.32 9.98
N GLY A 130 -4.03 -4.11 9.13
CA GLY A 130 -4.10 -2.95 8.25
C GLY A 130 -5.51 -2.71 7.75
N ILE A 131 -5.71 -1.55 7.16
CA ILE A 131 -6.99 -1.14 6.60
C ILE A 131 -6.86 -0.73 5.14
N THR A 132 -7.96 -0.90 4.39
CA THR A 132 -8.05 -0.45 3.00
C THR A 132 -9.50 -0.22 2.61
N ARG A 133 -9.77 0.63 1.61
CA ARG A 133 -11.08 0.66 0.97
C ARG A 133 -11.36 -0.66 0.26
N LEU A 134 -12.61 -1.09 0.26
CA LEU A 134 -13.02 -2.33 -0.41
C LEU A 134 -12.53 -2.38 -1.88
N GLY A 135 -12.69 -1.29 -2.63
CA GLY A 135 -12.25 -1.21 -4.03
C GLY A 135 -10.73 -1.12 -4.25
N GLN A 136 -9.93 -1.16 -3.19
CA GLN A 136 -8.46 -1.18 -3.26
C GLN A 136 -7.87 -2.57 -2.94
N MET A 137 -8.69 -3.58 -2.80
CA MET A 137 -8.25 -4.97 -2.72
C MET A 137 -8.13 -5.58 -4.12
N PRO A 138 -7.10 -6.39 -4.41
CA PRO A 138 -5.96 -6.74 -3.55
C PRO A 138 -4.80 -5.75 -3.63
N THR A 139 -4.90 -4.68 -4.44
CA THR A 139 -3.80 -3.74 -4.75
C THR A 139 -3.07 -3.24 -3.49
N ARG A 140 -3.82 -2.97 -2.41
CA ARG A 140 -3.22 -2.50 -1.15
C ARG A 140 -2.26 -3.52 -0.53
N TRP A 141 -2.61 -4.81 -0.59
CA TRP A 141 -1.76 -5.90 -0.08
C TRP A 141 -0.50 -6.05 -0.92
N LEU A 142 -0.67 -5.97 -2.26
CA LEU A 142 0.42 -6.07 -3.23
C LEU A 142 1.39 -4.88 -3.11
N ASP A 143 0.88 -3.65 -2.96
CA ASP A 143 1.67 -2.44 -2.73
C ASP A 143 2.55 -2.53 -1.47
N GLN A 144 2.08 -3.27 -0.47
CA GLN A 144 2.80 -3.49 0.79
C GLN A 144 3.72 -4.72 0.75
N GLY A 145 3.73 -5.47 -0.36
CA GLY A 145 4.54 -6.67 -0.53
C GLY A 145 4.14 -7.82 0.39
N ALA A 146 2.85 -7.91 0.75
CA ALA A 146 2.33 -9.00 1.56
C ALA A 146 2.48 -10.34 0.84
N THR A 147 2.95 -11.38 1.54
CA THR A 147 3.00 -12.75 1.03
C THR A 147 1.71 -13.51 1.29
N GLN A 148 0.98 -13.11 2.35
CA GLN A 148 -0.33 -13.62 2.72
C GLN A 148 -1.20 -12.46 3.18
N ALA A 149 -2.51 -12.50 2.91
CA ALA A 149 -3.48 -11.56 3.45
C ALA A 149 -4.84 -12.22 3.66
N LEU A 150 -5.56 -11.78 4.70
CA LEU A 150 -6.89 -12.25 5.06
C LEU A 150 -7.76 -11.08 5.50
N PRO A 151 -8.85 -10.74 4.79
CA PRO A 151 -9.82 -9.78 5.29
C PRO A 151 -10.55 -10.37 6.50
N ILE A 152 -10.72 -9.57 7.56
CA ILE A 152 -11.33 -10.04 8.82
C ILE A 152 -12.61 -9.30 9.18
N MET A 153 -12.73 -8.04 8.74
CA MET A 153 -13.94 -7.24 8.93
C MET A 153 -14.17 -6.31 7.75
N LYS A 154 -15.45 -6.04 7.46
CA LYS A 154 -15.89 -4.95 6.59
C LYS A 154 -16.65 -3.94 7.42
N VAL A 155 -16.34 -2.68 7.24
CA VAL A 155 -16.90 -1.57 8.02
C VAL A 155 -17.32 -0.42 7.11
N GLY A 156 -18.31 0.38 7.53
CA GLY A 156 -18.92 1.42 6.72
C GLY A 156 -18.02 2.63 6.47
N SER A 157 -17.07 2.93 7.36
CA SER A 157 -16.25 4.13 7.24
C SER A 157 -14.75 3.92 7.47
N ARG A 158 -13.97 4.88 6.96
CA ARG A 158 -12.53 4.93 7.20
C ARG A 158 -12.19 5.17 8.68
N ARG A 159 -12.96 6.03 9.37
CA ARG A 159 -12.74 6.34 10.78
C ARG A 159 -12.92 5.09 11.63
N LEU A 160 -14.01 4.36 11.42
CA LEU A 160 -14.30 3.11 12.13
C LEU A 160 -13.21 2.06 11.85
N SER A 161 -12.76 1.91 10.60
CA SER A 161 -11.65 1.02 10.30
C SER A 161 -10.37 1.40 11.05
N GLY A 162 -10.07 2.69 11.20
CA GLY A 162 -8.93 3.18 11.97
C GLY A 162 -9.02 2.88 13.47
N GLN A 163 -10.19 3.01 14.07
CA GLN A 163 -10.42 2.64 15.47
C GLN A 163 -10.13 1.15 15.71
N LEU A 164 -10.63 0.30 14.81
CA LEU A 164 -10.37 -1.15 14.87
C LEU A 164 -8.89 -1.48 14.62
N GLU A 165 -8.23 -0.80 13.68
CA GLU A 165 -6.78 -0.97 13.43
C GLU A 165 -5.96 -0.63 14.68
N VAL A 166 -6.24 0.49 15.34
CA VAL A 166 -5.59 0.88 16.61
C VAL A 166 -5.85 -0.14 17.70
N MET A 167 -7.08 -0.61 17.83
CA MET A 167 -7.46 -1.62 18.84
C MET A 167 -6.65 -2.92 18.64
N PHE A 168 -6.64 -3.48 17.43
CA PHE A 168 -5.87 -4.71 17.13
C PHE A 168 -4.36 -4.46 17.19
N GLY A 169 -3.91 -3.24 16.88
CA GLY A 169 -2.52 -2.81 16.95
C GLY A 169 -1.90 -2.87 18.34
N THR A 170 -2.71 -3.04 19.38
CA THR A 170 -2.22 -3.26 20.75
C THR A 170 -1.55 -4.63 20.92
N GLN A 171 -1.88 -5.61 20.06
CA GLN A 171 -1.30 -6.95 20.09
C GLN A 171 -0.57 -7.34 18.80
N VAL A 172 -1.03 -6.81 17.68
CA VAL A 172 -0.46 -7.09 16.36
C VAL A 172 0.26 -5.86 15.85
N ALA A 173 1.51 -6.00 15.41
CA ALA A 173 2.28 -4.90 14.87
C ALA A 173 1.58 -4.26 13.66
N ASP A 174 1.66 -2.94 13.54
CA ASP A 174 1.14 -2.16 12.40
C ASP A 174 2.21 -1.87 11.34
N LYS A 175 3.48 -2.14 11.63
CA LYS A 175 4.62 -1.75 10.80
C LYS A 175 5.34 -2.92 10.15
N THR A 176 5.60 -2.76 8.85
CA THR A 176 6.43 -3.69 8.09
C THR A 176 7.91 -3.35 8.26
N ASP A 177 8.73 -4.33 8.64
CA ASP A 177 10.18 -4.21 8.47
C ASP A 177 10.52 -4.41 6.98
N TRP A 178 10.71 -3.30 6.28
CA TRP A 178 10.97 -3.30 4.84
C TRP A 178 12.28 -4.02 4.47
N ARG A 179 13.24 -4.15 5.41
CA ARG A 179 14.46 -4.91 5.17
C ARG A 179 14.19 -6.41 5.18
N LYS A 180 13.43 -6.91 6.16
CA LYS A 180 12.98 -8.31 6.18
C LYS A 180 12.09 -8.63 4.97
N LEU A 181 11.16 -7.73 4.63
CA LEU A 181 10.32 -7.84 3.44
C LEU A 181 11.16 -8.11 2.18
N LEU A 182 12.22 -7.29 1.97
CA LEU A 182 13.08 -7.35 0.78
C LEU A 182 14.15 -8.46 0.84
N LYS A 183 14.25 -9.20 1.93
CA LYS A 183 15.02 -10.44 2.04
C LYS A 183 14.18 -11.69 1.80
N GLY A 184 12.87 -11.55 1.60
CA GLY A 184 11.97 -12.69 1.40
C GLY A 184 11.78 -13.57 2.63
N GLN A 185 11.99 -13.03 3.84
CA GLN A 185 12.05 -13.78 5.10
C GLN A 185 10.71 -13.80 5.87
N ALA A 186 9.58 -13.69 5.19
CA ALA A 186 8.28 -13.86 5.84
C ALA A 186 7.95 -15.35 5.97
N GLU A 187 7.96 -15.87 7.19
CA GLU A 187 7.50 -17.24 7.47
C GLU A 187 5.98 -17.33 7.30
N PRO A 188 5.46 -18.41 6.70
CA PRO A 188 4.02 -18.62 6.56
C PRO A 188 3.31 -18.62 7.91
N LEU A 189 2.12 -18.01 7.97
CA LEU A 189 1.28 -17.92 9.16
C LEU A 189 -0.09 -18.57 8.93
N ASN A 190 -0.66 -19.17 9.98
CA ASN A 190 -2.07 -19.57 9.99
C ASN A 190 -2.96 -18.35 10.29
N LEU A 191 -3.29 -17.58 9.25
CA LEU A 191 -4.08 -16.35 9.40
C LEU A 191 -5.52 -16.60 9.86
N ILE A 192 -6.06 -17.81 9.65
CA ILE A 192 -7.41 -18.18 10.12
C ILE A 192 -7.38 -18.27 11.65
N GLU A 193 -6.46 -19.04 12.21
CA GLU A 193 -6.31 -19.17 13.65
C GLU A 193 -6.04 -17.81 14.32
N VAL A 194 -5.19 -16.99 13.72
CA VAL A 194 -4.91 -15.63 14.21
C VAL A 194 -6.18 -14.77 14.20
N ARG A 195 -7.00 -14.85 13.14
CA ARG A 195 -8.29 -14.14 13.08
C ARG A 195 -9.20 -14.56 14.22
N GLU A 196 -9.39 -15.88 14.41
CA GLU A 196 -10.26 -16.41 15.44
C GLU A 196 -9.84 -15.96 16.83
N GLN A 197 -8.56 -16.07 17.17
CA GLN A 197 -8.01 -15.63 18.44
C GLN A 197 -8.22 -14.12 18.67
N LEU A 198 -7.95 -13.28 17.66
CA LEU A 198 -8.13 -11.83 17.77
C LEU A 198 -9.60 -11.44 17.92
N ILE A 199 -10.51 -12.06 17.14
CA ILE A 199 -11.94 -11.76 17.24
C ILE A 199 -12.49 -12.16 18.61
N GLU A 200 -12.13 -13.33 19.12
CA GLU A 200 -12.55 -13.80 20.45
C GLU A 200 -12.03 -12.85 21.55
N GLU A 201 -10.76 -12.55 21.54
CA GLU A 201 -10.13 -11.71 22.56
C GLU A 201 -10.66 -10.28 22.58
N PHE A 202 -10.91 -9.70 21.40
CA PHE A 202 -11.39 -8.33 21.27
C PHE A 202 -12.92 -8.19 21.19
N ALA A 203 -13.69 -9.28 21.30
CA ALA A 203 -15.15 -9.25 21.17
C ALA A 203 -15.83 -8.17 22.04
N PRO A 204 -15.50 -7.98 23.33
CA PRO A 204 -16.11 -6.93 24.14
C PRO A 204 -15.78 -5.52 23.64
N LYS A 205 -14.54 -5.29 23.20
CA LYS A 205 -14.11 -3.98 22.67
C LYS A 205 -14.75 -3.68 21.32
N ILE A 206 -14.87 -4.69 20.46
CA ILE A 206 -15.58 -4.57 19.17
C ILE A 206 -17.02 -4.17 19.41
N GLN A 207 -17.69 -4.77 20.40
CA GLN A 207 -19.06 -4.41 20.75
C GLN A 207 -19.15 -2.97 21.25
N THR A 208 -18.24 -2.52 22.13
CA THR A 208 -18.17 -1.14 22.58
C THR A 208 -18.03 -0.15 21.42
N ILE A 209 -17.13 -0.44 20.47
CA ILE A 209 -16.95 0.40 19.27
C ILE A 209 -18.23 0.41 18.43
N ARG A 210 -18.88 -0.74 18.23
CA ARG A 210 -20.17 -0.81 17.53
C ARG A 210 -21.23 0.10 18.17
N ASP A 211 -21.35 0.02 19.50
CA ASP A 211 -22.35 0.80 20.24
C ASP A 211 -22.08 2.31 20.16
N GLU A 212 -20.83 2.73 20.28
CA GLU A 212 -20.42 4.13 20.14
C GLU A 212 -20.72 4.69 18.74
N PHE A 213 -20.47 3.91 17.70
CA PHE A 213 -20.65 4.34 16.31
C PHE A 213 -22.12 4.24 15.86
N SER A 214 -22.89 3.28 16.36
CA SER A 214 -24.32 3.13 16.03
C SER A 214 -25.19 4.35 16.44
N LEU A 215 -24.70 5.17 17.35
CA LEU A 215 -25.35 6.41 17.77
C LEU A 215 -25.14 7.57 16.78
N ASN A 216 -24.24 7.41 15.81
CA ASN A 216 -23.91 8.44 14.84
C ASN A 216 -24.66 8.18 13.52
N LEU A 217 -25.87 8.71 13.40
CA LEU A 217 -26.78 8.45 12.26
C LEU A 217 -26.34 9.10 10.93
N GLU A 218 -25.25 9.86 10.90
CA GLU A 218 -24.79 10.54 9.67
C GLU A 218 -24.04 9.60 8.72
N PHE A 219 -23.54 8.44 9.20
CA PHE A 219 -22.69 7.54 8.43
C PHE A 219 -23.11 6.07 8.59
N ASP A 220 -22.87 5.26 7.57
CA ASP A 220 -22.96 3.80 7.70
C ASP A 220 -21.80 3.29 8.58
N GLU A 221 -22.09 3.03 9.84
CA GLU A 221 -21.12 2.54 10.82
C GLU A 221 -21.30 1.04 11.10
N THR A 222 -21.68 0.29 10.08
CA THR A 222 -21.80 -1.17 10.18
C THR A 222 -20.44 -1.84 10.39
N VAL A 223 -20.43 -2.92 11.16
CA VAL A 223 -19.30 -3.83 11.34
C VAL A 223 -19.76 -5.25 10.99
N GLU A 224 -19.28 -5.75 9.87
CA GLU A 224 -19.52 -7.10 9.38
C GLU A 224 -18.26 -7.95 9.62
N LEU A 225 -18.38 -9.08 10.31
CA LEU A 225 -17.29 -10.06 10.45
C LEU A 225 -17.19 -10.89 9.18
N LEU A 226 -15.98 -11.07 8.69
CA LEU A 226 -15.68 -11.84 7.47
C LEU A 226 -15.08 -13.21 7.87
N ASP A 227 -15.86 -14.02 8.57
CA ASP A 227 -15.45 -15.31 9.12
C ASP A 227 -15.29 -16.41 8.05
N GLN A 228 -15.98 -16.28 6.91
CA GLN A 228 -15.93 -17.23 5.79
C GLN A 228 -14.81 -16.89 4.76
N GLU A 229 -14.16 -15.74 4.89
CA GLU A 229 -13.09 -15.37 3.96
C GLU A 229 -11.85 -16.25 4.20
N LEU A 230 -11.21 -16.62 3.09
CA LEU A 230 -10.01 -17.46 3.08
C LEU A 230 -8.75 -16.62 2.85
N PRO A 231 -7.59 -17.03 3.38
CA PRO A 231 -6.33 -16.34 3.15
C PRO A 231 -5.94 -16.42 1.67
N ARG A 232 -5.30 -15.35 1.18
CA ARG A 232 -4.71 -15.29 -0.16
C ARG A 232 -3.21 -15.23 -0.04
N GLU A 233 -2.51 -15.96 -0.92
CA GLU A 233 -1.05 -15.96 -1.02
C GLU A 233 -0.59 -15.27 -2.31
N PHE A 234 0.55 -14.58 -2.24
CA PHE A 234 1.07 -13.81 -3.36
C PHE A 234 2.51 -14.19 -3.65
N VAL A 235 2.78 -14.47 -4.93
CA VAL A 235 4.11 -14.77 -5.47
C VAL A 235 4.59 -13.58 -6.27
N TYR A 236 5.66 -12.95 -5.80
CA TYR A 236 6.24 -11.79 -6.45
C TYR A 236 7.27 -12.20 -7.50
N PRO A 237 7.42 -11.43 -8.60
CA PRO A 237 8.44 -11.67 -9.61
C PRO A 237 9.82 -11.30 -9.06
N VAL A 238 10.41 -12.19 -8.28
CA VAL A 238 11.75 -12.03 -7.70
C VAL A 238 12.59 -13.25 -8.04
N LYS A 239 13.65 -13.04 -8.83
CA LYS A 239 14.63 -14.06 -9.19
C LYS A 239 15.62 -14.30 -8.05
N GLN A 240 16.05 -13.21 -7.41
CA GLN A 240 17.01 -13.27 -6.32
C GLN A 240 16.77 -12.15 -5.31
N TYR A 241 16.63 -12.52 -4.03
CA TYR A 241 16.58 -11.58 -2.93
C TYR A 241 17.98 -11.15 -2.52
N PRO A 242 18.21 -9.87 -2.13
CA PRO A 242 19.52 -9.39 -1.70
C PRO A 242 19.87 -9.91 -0.29
N GLU A 243 21.10 -10.36 -0.11
CA GLU A 243 21.64 -10.69 1.23
C GLU A 243 21.79 -9.44 2.11
N LYS A 244 22.33 -8.37 1.50
CA LYS A 244 22.51 -7.07 2.16
C LYS A 244 21.66 -6.00 1.46
N ILE A 245 20.87 -5.27 2.26
CA ILE A 245 20.01 -4.20 1.70
C ILE A 245 20.81 -2.90 1.62
N LYS A 246 21.07 -2.45 0.40
CA LYS A 246 21.57 -1.12 0.08
C LYS A 246 20.45 -0.33 -0.60
N SER A 247 20.00 0.77 0.00
CA SER A 247 18.95 1.60 -0.57
C SER A 247 19.52 2.67 -1.48
N HIS A 248 19.06 2.73 -2.71
CA HIS A 248 19.34 3.82 -3.63
C HIS A 248 18.50 5.05 -3.32
N ASN A 249 19.04 6.22 -3.66
CA ASN A 249 18.39 7.51 -3.45
C ASN A 249 18.69 8.46 -4.61
N LEU A 250 17.66 8.74 -5.45
CA LEU A 250 17.78 9.64 -6.62
C LEU A 250 18.09 11.08 -6.23
N ASP A 251 17.68 11.52 -5.02
CA ASP A 251 18.04 12.89 -4.56
C ASP A 251 19.55 13.06 -4.32
N LYS A 252 20.27 11.95 -4.07
CA LYS A 252 21.72 11.93 -3.85
C LYS A 252 22.50 11.48 -5.07
N THR A 253 21.96 10.52 -5.80
CA THR A 253 22.55 9.91 -6.98
C THR A 253 21.50 9.89 -8.07
N PRO A 254 21.42 10.92 -8.93
CA PRO A 254 20.35 11.09 -9.91
C PRO A 254 20.24 9.97 -10.95
N ILE A 255 21.30 9.19 -11.12
CA ILE A 255 21.34 8.05 -12.04
C ILE A 255 21.61 6.78 -11.23
N ILE A 256 20.74 5.78 -11.36
CA ILE A 256 20.88 4.47 -10.74
C ILE A 256 20.88 3.42 -11.85
N ARG A 257 21.85 2.51 -11.79
CA ARG A 257 22.00 1.39 -12.75
C ARG A 257 22.13 0.07 -12.03
N GLY A 258 21.66 -0.99 -12.67
CA GLY A 258 21.84 -2.36 -12.23
C GLY A 258 20.89 -3.34 -12.90
N LYS A 259 21.18 -4.63 -12.74
CA LYS A 259 20.32 -5.71 -13.26
C LYS A 259 19.10 -5.88 -12.37
N LEU A 260 17.92 -5.91 -12.97
CA LEU A 260 16.68 -6.15 -12.25
C LEU A 260 16.64 -7.60 -11.75
N GLN A 261 16.68 -7.80 -10.43
CA GLN A 261 16.58 -9.11 -9.78
C GLN A 261 15.17 -9.43 -9.32
N GLY A 262 14.33 -8.40 -9.14
CA GLY A 262 12.94 -8.60 -8.72
C GLY A 262 12.16 -7.32 -8.48
N ILE A 263 10.85 -7.52 -8.29
CA ILE A 263 9.92 -6.46 -7.90
C ILE A 263 9.06 -6.99 -6.76
N LYS A 264 8.98 -6.25 -5.64
CA LYS A 264 8.12 -6.61 -4.52
C LYS A 264 7.57 -5.36 -3.82
N GLY A 265 6.26 -5.28 -3.66
CA GLY A 265 5.60 -4.07 -3.20
C GLY A 265 5.86 -2.91 -4.17
N GLN A 266 6.36 -1.81 -3.66
CA GLN A 266 6.76 -0.66 -4.48
C GLN A 266 8.28 -0.57 -4.69
N TYR A 267 9.01 -1.70 -4.53
CA TYR A 267 10.45 -1.75 -4.66
C TYR A 267 10.89 -2.49 -5.93
N LEU A 268 11.81 -1.86 -6.66
CA LEU A 268 12.69 -2.57 -7.60
C LEU A 268 13.91 -3.07 -6.82
N ILE A 269 14.23 -4.33 -7.03
CA ILE A 269 15.40 -5.02 -6.46
C ILE A 269 16.42 -5.15 -7.59
N LEU A 270 17.52 -4.43 -7.47
CA LEU A 270 18.64 -4.48 -8.42
C LEU A 270 19.81 -5.24 -7.77
N ASP A 271 20.73 -5.75 -8.56
CA ASP A 271 21.99 -6.32 -8.06
C ASP A 271 22.86 -5.31 -7.31
N THR A 272 22.71 -4.00 -7.62
CA THR A 272 23.42 -2.89 -6.98
C THR A 272 22.72 -2.36 -5.73
N GLY A 273 21.45 -2.72 -5.47
CA GLY A 273 20.66 -2.29 -4.33
C GLY A 273 19.15 -2.23 -4.62
N VAL A 274 18.40 -1.58 -3.77
CA VAL A 274 16.94 -1.50 -3.88
C VAL A 274 16.46 -0.04 -3.98
N ILE A 275 15.39 0.20 -4.71
CA ILE A 275 14.78 1.52 -4.82
C ILE A 275 13.26 1.44 -4.65
N ASN A 276 12.69 2.29 -3.79
CA ASN A 276 11.24 2.43 -3.62
C ASN A 276 10.70 3.45 -4.62
N ILE A 277 10.00 2.99 -5.64
CA ILE A 277 9.45 3.85 -6.70
C ILE A 277 8.39 4.82 -6.18
N ARG A 278 7.57 4.40 -5.23
CA ARG A 278 6.54 5.26 -4.63
C ARG A 278 7.11 6.52 -3.98
N LYS A 279 8.35 6.48 -3.49
CA LYS A 279 9.04 7.63 -2.91
C LYS A 279 9.23 8.76 -3.94
N TYR A 280 9.34 8.41 -5.22
CA TYR A 280 9.61 9.33 -6.31
C TYR A 280 8.36 9.73 -7.10
N THR A 281 7.18 9.56 -6.49
CA THR A 281 5.92 10.07 -7.06
C THR A 281 6.03 11.58 -7.31
N GLY A 282 5.73 12.01 -8.54
CA GLY A 282 5.87 13.40 -8.99
C GLY A 282 7.23 13.73 -9.62
N TYR A 283 8.24 12.87 -9.51
CA TYR A 283 9.55 13.07 -10.15
C TYR A 283 9.46 12.74 -11.65
N GLU A 284 10.06 13.59 -12.51
CA GLU A 284 10.24 13.25 -13.93
C GLU A 284 11.44 12.30 -14.04
N LEU A 285 11.17 11.08 -14.45
CA LEU A 285 12.18 10.03 -14.64
C LEU A 285 12.36 9.71 -16.10
N LYS A 286 13.61 9.37 -16.48
CA LYS A 286 13.92 8.58 -17.67
C LYS A 286 14.25 7.16 -17.24
N ILE A 287 13.70 6.20 -17.96
CA ILE A 287 13.87 4.78 -17.71
C ILE A 287 14.43 4.16 -18.97
N ARG A 288 15.59 3.53 -18.88
CA ARG A 288 16.25 2.84 -19.99
C ARG A 288 16.47 1.39 -19.65
N SER A 289 16.29 0.49 -20.61
CA SER A 289 16.61 -0.93 -20.51
C SER A 289 17.41 -1.37 -21.72
N GLU A 290 18.46 -2.14 -21.47
CA GLU A 290 19.28 -2.85 -22.47
C GLU A 290 19.00 -4.36 -22.46
#